data_98e39dc299fae4f899db3948d78a1348
#
_entry.id   98e39dc299fae4f899db3948d78a1348
#
_cell.length_a   1.000
_cell.length_b   1.000
_cell.length_c   1.000
_cell.angle_alpha   90.00
_cell.angle_beta   90.00
_cell.angle_gamma   90.00
#
_symmetry.space_group_name_H-M   'P 1'
#
loop_
_entity.id
_entity.type
_entity.pdbx_description
1 polymer ?
#
loop_
_entity_poly.entity_id
_entity_poly.type
_entity_poly.pdbx_seq_one_letter_code
_entity_poly.pdbx_strand_id
1 'polypeptide(L)'
;MIAIGIPTYNEAKTISELTHLIDRAATKMGLEIVIINADNNSSDHTATIFSSTKTINEKISVVTNEIGKGHNIKAIFDIANTLDKCDGCILIDGDITSFSESWLRKLTTSIMNGADFIVPNYSRSFQEGNTTNHFVYPLTFYHTNGNCPRQPIAGDFGLSITFIKFLVNSACWHKYCYGYGIDIFLTLQALYNDFRVEEVNLDKKEHNPSFGKMTDMFVEVASSYYETSRIVFESKRNDGLFKTLMKPGHPAALFSPQITLSQEEILKRKVEANRVLLSEEPIVKIGRDIAINPSIWVDILLEHEKRIGQIDSQKLAKSILPYYLLRVVDYLQNISNVKYAENNIDEQIALLRANMK
;
A
#
# COMPACT_ATOMS: atom_id res chain seq x y z
N MET A 1 15.66 14.90 14.06
CA MET A 1 16.04 14.62 12.64
C MET A 1 15.08 13.61 12.05
N ILE A 2 14.72 13.74 10.76
CA ILE A 2 13.84 12.79 10.04
C ILE A 2 14.60 12.14 8.88
N ALA A 3 14.56 10.82 8.77
CA ALA A 3 15.02 10.12 7.58
C ALA A 3 13.98 10.22 6.46
N ILE A 4 14.39 10.46 5.22
CA ILE A 4 13.52 10.40 4.04
C ILE A 4 13.99 9.25 3.18
N GLY A 5 13.22 8.17 3.16
CA GLY A 5 13.55 6.96 2.42
C GLY A 5 12.93 6.95 1.03
N ILE A 6 13.73 6.74 0.00
CA ILE A 6 13.31 6.65 -1.40
C ILE A 6 13.68 5.27 -1.94
N PRO A 7 12.74 4.29 -1.94
CA PRO A 7 12.96 3.02 -2.61
C PRO A 7 12.88 3.22 -4.13
N THR A 8 13.85 2.70 -4.89
CA THR A 8 13.92 2.87 -6.34
C THR A 8 14.20 1.58 -7.10
N TYR A 9 13.64 1.49 -8.30
CA TYR A 9 14.00 0.52 -9.34
C TYR A 9 13.72 1.09 -10.73
N ASN A 10 14.79 1.49 -11.44
CA ASN A 10 14.74 2.12 -12.76
C ASN A 10 13.94 3.45 -12.77
N GLU A 11 14.35 4.38 -11.88
CA GLU A 11 13.74 5.70 -11.72
C GLU A 11 14.68 6.85 -12.11
N ALA A 12 15.57 6.63 -13.08
CA ALA A 12 16.54 7.63 -13.55
C ALA A 12 15.90 8.95 -14.00
N LYS A 13 14.65 8.91 -14.46
CA LYS A 13 13.91 10.09 -14.96
C LYS A 13 13.40 11.01 -13.85
N THR A 14 13.10 10.47 -12.68
CA THR A 14 12.40 11.16 -11.59
C THR A 14 13.31 11.45 -10.39
N ILE A 15 14.26 10.56 -10.11
CA ILE A 15 15.02 10.55 -8.86
C ILE A 15 15.74 11.86 -8.55
N SER A 16 16.36 12.51 -9.55
CA SER A 16 17.09 13.77 -9.35
C SER A 16 16.15 14.91 -8.94
N GLU A 17 15.05 15.10 -9.65
CA GLU A 17 14.07 16.16 -9.35
C GLU A 17 13.37 15.90 -8.02
N LEU A 18 12.95 14.67 -7.74
CA LEU A 18 12.36 14.31 -6.47
C LEU A 18 13.32 14.61 -5.30
N THR A 19 14.59 14.24 -5.43
CA THR A 19 15.62 14.54 -4.43
C THR A 19 15.76 16.04 -4.19
N HIS A 20 15.78 16.86 -5.24
CA HIS A 20 15.82 18.31 -5.12
C HIS A 20 14.57 18.90 -4.49
N LEU A 21 13.37 18.37 -4.81
CA LEU A 21 12.12 18.84 -4.20
C LEU A 21 12.11 18.57 -2.69
N ILE A 22 12.54 17.38 -2.27
CA ILE A 22 12.65 17.01 -0.85
C ILE A 22 13.66 17.91 -0.12
N ASP A 23 14.85 18.05 -0.67
CA ASP A 23 15.93 18.86 -0.08
C ASP A 23 15.52 20.33 0.09
N ARG A 24 14.93 20.94 -0.94
CA ARG A 24 14.41 22.32 -0.88
C ARG A 24 13.30 22.48 0.13
N ALA A 25 12.34 21.51 0.18
CA ALA A 25 11.24 21.58 1.12
C ALA A 25 11.74 21.51 2.57
N ALA A 26 12.64 20.58 2.88
CA ALA A 26 13.22 20.43 4.20
C ALA A 26 14.03 21.68 4.61
N THR A 27 14.89 22.18 3.73
CA THR A 27 15.68 23.39 3.96
C THR A 27 14.80 24.61 4.24
N LYS A 28 13.73 24.81 3.47
CA LYS A 28 12.77 25.89 3.67
C LYS A 28 12.01 25.78 4.98
N MET A 29 11.73 24.55 5.43
CA MET A 29 11.10 24.29 6.72
C MET A 29 12.04 24.39 7.92
N GLY A 30 13.36 24.49 7.69
CA GLY A 30 14.37 24.36 8.75
C GLY A 30 14.36 22.97 9.41
N LEU A 31 13.98 21.96 8.66
CA LEU A 31 13.89 20.57 9.12
C LEU A 31 15.21 19.85 8.85
N GLU A 32 15.83 19.30 9.88
CA GLU A 32 17.01 18.45 9.76
C GLU A 32 16.61 17.07 9.23
N ILE A 33 17.13 16.70 8.05
CA ILE A 33 16.85 15.42 7.39
C ILE A 33 18.12 14.73 6.91
N VAL A 34 17.98 13.39 6.70
CA VAL A 34 18.90 12.58 5.89
C VAL A 34 18.09 11.91 4.79
N ILE A 35 18.49 12.07 3.52
CA ILE A 35 17.82 11.45 2.37
C ILE A 35 18.50 10.12 2.06
N ILE A 36 17.75 9.02 2.17
CA ILE A 36 18.26 7.65 1.97
C ILE A 36 17.64 7.10 0.69
N ASN A 37 18.46 6.84 -0.32
CA ASN A 37 18.03 6.07 -1.49
C ASN A 37 18.45 4.61 -1.31
N ALA A 38 17.48 3.70 -1.39
CA ALA A 38 17.72 2.27 -1.52
C ALA A 38 17.31 1.82 -2.92
N ASP A 39 18.27 1.36 -3.69
CA ASP A 39 18.11 1.04 -5.10
C ASP A 39 18.21 -0.48 -5.34
N ASN A 40 17.23 -1.05 -6.03
CA ASN A 40 17.19 -2.48 -6.38
C ASN A 40 18.10 -2.84 -7.56
N ASN A 41 19.35 -2.36 -7.54
CA ASN A 41 20.32 -2.62 -8.60
C ASN A 41 19.80 -2.21 -9.99
N SER A 42 19.33 -0.98 -10.08
CA SER A 42 18.76 -0.41 -11.33
C SER A 42 19.76 -0.42 -12.47
N SER A 43 19.30 -0.76 -13.67
CA SER A 43 20.11 -0.80 -14.89
C SER A 43 20.20 0.55 -15.62
N ASP A 44 19.40 1.53 -15.23
CA ASP A 44 19.27 2.86 -15.85
C ASP A 44 20.09 3.96 -15.18
N HIS A 45 21.05 3.60 -14.32
CA HIS A 45 21.89 4.53 -13.56
C HIS A 45 21.19 5.33 -12.44
N THR A 46 20.03 4.93 -11.99
CA THR A 46 19.27 5.60 -10.90
C THR A 46 20.14 5.94 -9.69
N ALA A 47 20.85 4.96 -9.10
CA ALA A 47 21.71 5.17 -7.92
C ALA A 47 22.85 6.17 -8.18
N THR A 48 23.44 6.16 -9.38
CA THR A 48 24.48 7.11 -9.79
C THR A 48 23.93 8.53 -9.90
N ILE A 49 22.75 8.68 -10.51
CA ILE A 49 22.06 9.98 -10.65
C ILE A 49 21.71 10.53 -9.27
N PHE A 50 21.14 9.72 -8.37
CA PHE A 50 20.89 10.12 -6.98
C PHE A 50 22.17 10.62 -6.30
N SER A 51 23.24 9.85 -6.37
CA SER A 51 24.51 10.17 -5.71
C SER A 51 25.12 11.46 -6.23
N SER A 52 25.02 11.73 -7.53
CA SER A 52 25.55 12.95 -8.18
C SER A 52 24.66 14.18 -8.02
N THR A 53 23.38 14.03 -7.64
CA THR A 53 22.46 15.14 -7.39
C THR A 53 22.94 15.97 -6.20
N LYS A 54 23.13 17.26 -6.36
CA LYS A 54 23.60 18.18 -5.29
C LYS A 54 22.46 18.48 -4.33
N THR A 55 22.72 18.38 -3.02
CA THR A 55 21.77 18.71 -1.95
C THR A 55 22.48 19.48 -0.83
N ILE A 56 21.71 20.21 -0.04
CA ILE A 56 22.17 20.86 1.20
C ILE A 56 22.19 19.82 2.33
N ASN A 57 21.14 18.99 2.41
CA ASN A 57 21.03 17.95 3.42
C ASN A 57 21.86 16.72 3.05
N GLU A 58 22.22 15.94 4.06
CA GLU A 58 22.97 14.70 3.90
C GLU A 58 22.20 13.66 3.08
N LYS A 59 22.96 12.85 2.31
CA LYS A 59 22.42 11.75 1.52
C LYS A 59 23.18 10.46 1.76
N ILE A 60 22.45 9.34 1.79
CA ILE A 60 22.98 7.99 1.84
C ILE A 60 22.41 7.20 0.66
N SER A 61 23.25 6.51 -0.08
CA SER A 61 22.83 5.61 -1.17
C SER A 61 23.24 4.19 -0.84
N VAL A 62 22.31 3.25 -0.95
CA VAL A 62 22.56 1.82 -0.80
C VAL A 62 21.96 1.06 -1.98
N VAL A 63 22.70 0.07 -2.48
CA VAL A 63 22.21 -0.83 -3.54
C VAL A 63 21.87 -2.17 -2.88
N THR A 64 20.65 -2.64 -3.06
CA THR A 64 20.20 -3.95 -2.60
C THR A 64 20.36 -4.98 -3.73
N ASN A 65 20.88 -6.17 -3.41
CA ASN A 65 21.09 -7.22 -4.42
C ASN A 65 19.80 -7.97 -4.79
N GLU A 66 18.82 -7.95 -3.91
CA GLU A 66 17.55 -8.65 -4.08
C GLU A 66 16.50 -7.68 -4.60
N ILE A 67 15.77 -8.09 -5.64
CA ILE A 67 14.72 -7.28 -6.27
C ILE A 67 13.45 -7.32 -5.41
N GLY A 68 12.88 -6.15 -5.14
CA GLY A 68 11.60 -5.99 -4.46
C GLY A 68 11.55 -4.74 -3.59
N LYS A 69 10.45 -4.01 -3.64
CA LYS A 69 10.24 -2.77 -2.86
C LYS A 69 10.51 -2.96 -1.37
N GLY A 70 10.08 -4.10 -0.81
CA GLY A 70 10.27 -4.42 0.60
C GLY A 70 11.73 -4.60 1.01
N HIS A 71 12.61 -5.11 0.14
CA HIS A 71 14.04 -5.17 0.40
C HIS A 71 14.63 -3.77 0.55
N ASN A 72 14.24 -2.84 -0.34
CA ASN A 72 14.66 -1.45 -0.25
C ASN A 72 14.18 -0.78 1.04
N ILE A 73 12.90 -0.96 1.38
CA ILE A 73 12.32 -0.37 2.59
C ILE A 73 13.00 -0.94 3.85
N LYS A 74 13.30 -2.24 3.87
CA LYS A 74 14.05 -2.84 4.97
C LYS A 74 15.44 -2.21 5.11
N ALA A 75 16.17 -2.04 4.02
CA ALA A 75 17.50 -1.39 4.04
C ALA A 75 17.40 0.07 4.53
N ILE A 76 16.35 0.82 4.13
CA ILE A 76 16.10 2.16 4.64
C ILE A 76 15.87 2.14 6.15
N PHE A 77 15.07 1.20 6.68
CA PHE A 77 14.82 1.09 8.12
C PHE A 77 16.06 0.67 8.90
N ASP A 78 16.86 -0.25 8.38
CA ASP A 78 18.11 -0.66 8.98
C ASP A 78 19.07 0.55 9.13
N ILE A 79 19.19 1.40 8.10
CA ILE A 79 19.97 2.64 8.14
C ILE A 79 19.35 3.64 9.12
N ALA A 80 18.04 3.94 9.01
CA ALA A 80 17.36 4.90 9.88
C ALA A 80 17.49 4.53 11.37
N ASN A 81 17.49 3.23 11.69
CA ASN A 81 17.70 2.73 13.05
C ASN A 81 19.12 2.97 13.60
N THR A 82 20.10 3.21 12.74
CA THR A 82 21.50 3.52 13.16
C THR A 82 21.77 5.01 13.30
N LEU A 83 20.90 5.88 12.79
CA LEU A 83 21.09 7.33 12.83
C LEU A 83 20.88 7.89 14.25
N ASP A 84 21.83 8.69 14.72
CA ASP A 84 21.70 9.38 15.99
C ASP A 84 20.54 10.38 15.96
N LYS A 85 19.73 10.38 17.03
CA LYS A 85 18.59 11.32 17.19
C LYS A 85 17.56 11.27 16.04
N CYS A 86 17.42 10.13 15.38
CA CYS A 86 16.36 9.93 14.40
C CYS A 86 15.01 9.80 15.12
N ASP A 87 14.04 10.65 14.77
CA ASP A 87 12.68 10.64 15.33
C ASP A 87 11.75 9.73 14.53
N GLY A 88 12.07 9.50 13.25
CA GLY A 88 11.29 8.66 12.35
C GLY A 88 11.75 8.71 10.91
N CYS A 89 11.02 8.01 10.05
CA CYS A 89 11.27 7.94 8.62
C CYS A 89 10.00 8.26 7.84
N ILE A 90 10.15 9.00 6.75
CA ILE A 90 9.11 9.20 5.74
C ILE A 90 9.54 8.48 4.48
N LEU A 91 8.73 7.52 4.02
CA LEU A 91 8.93 6.84 2.74
C LEU A 91 8.27 7.64 1.63
N ILE A 92 8.94 7.81 0.50
CA ILE A 92 8.43 8.45 -0.72
C ILE A 92 8.79 7.56 -1.90
N ASP A 93 7.80 7.11 -2.68
CA ASP A 93 8.04 6.29 -3.88
C ASP A 93 8.89 7.07 -4.91
N GLY A 94 9.86 6.40 -5.54
CA GLY A 94 10.85 7.04 -6.42
C GLY A 94 10.29 7.62 -7.72
N ASP A 95 9.07 7.24 -8.11
CA ASP A 95 8.38 7.69 -9.32
C ASP A 95 7.39 8.84 -9.08
N ILE A 96 7.35 9.40 -7.86
CA ILE A 96 6.45 10.50 -7.51
C ILE A 96 6.88 11.81 -8.18
N THR A 97 5.92 12.44 -8.85
CA THR A 97 6.10 13.78 -9.48
C THR A 97 5.30 14.88 -8.77
N SER A 98 4.34 14.52 -7.93
CA SER A 98 3.46 15.45 -7.20
C SER A 98 3.91 15.81 -5.79
N PHE A 99 5.14 15.42 -5.38
CA PHE A 99 5.65 15.72 -4.05
C PHE A 99 5.64 17.23 -3.76
N SER A 100 5.24 17.60 -2.55
CA SER A 100 5.18 19.01 -2.13
C SER A 100 5.65 19.20 -0.68
N GLU A 101 6.05 20.44 -0.35
CA GLU A 101 6.34 20.85 1.02
C GLU A 101 5.18 20.54 1.98
N SER A 102 3.93 20.67 1.51
CA SER A 102 2.74 20.35 2.30
C SER A 102 2.71 18.86 2.74
N TRP A 103 3.11 17.94 1.87
CA TRP A 103 3.21 16.53 2.20
C TRP A 103 4.24 16.30 3.31
N LEU A 104 5.46 16.82 3.10
CA LEU A 104 6.54 16.69 4.09
C LEU A 104 6.12 17.25 5.45
N ARG A 105 5.49 18.43 5.46
CA ARG A 105 5.02 19.10 6.68
C ARG A 105 3.98 18.26 7.41
N LYS A 106 2.96 17.74 6.73
CA LYS A 106 1.89 16.94 7.33
C LYS A 106 2.45 15.66 7.95
N LEU A 107 3.25 14.90 7.19
CA LEU A 107 3.84 13.64 7.65
C LEU A 107 4.78 13.86 8.84
N THR A 108 5.68 14.85 8.76
CA THR A 108 6.60 15.20 9.85
C THR A 108 5.84 15.64 11.10
N THR A 109 4.82 16.49 10.95
CA THR A 109 4.03 16.98 12.09
C THR A 109 3.33 15.84 12.81
N SER A 110 2.80 14.85 12.09
CA SER A 110 2.16 13.69 12.72
C SER A 110 3.17 12.83 13.49
N ILE A 111 4.38 12.61 12.96
CA ILE A 111 5.45 11.91 13.69
C ILE A 111 5.78 12.68 14.98
N MET A 112 6.02 13.99 14.88
CA MET A 112 6.37 14.82 16.03
C MET A 112 5.26 14.91 17.08
N ASN A 113 4.00 14.72 16.68
CA ASN A 113 2.84 14.65 17.58
C ASN A 113 2.62 13.23 18.16
N GLY A 114 3.54 12.32 17.92
CA GLY A 114 3.56 10.98 18.50
C GLY A 114 2.72 9.94 17.77
N ALA A 115 2.40 10.14 16.48
CA ALA A 115 1.90 9.07 15.65
C ALA A 115 3.04 8.09 15.33
N ASP A 116 2.75 6.79 15.39
CA ASP A 116 3.74 5.75 15.09
C ASP A 116 3.73 5.35 13.62
N PHE A 117 2.56 5.33 13.00
CA PHE A 117 2.40 5.02 11.60
C PHE A 117 1.41 5.98 10.95
N ILE A 118 1.85 6.70 9.94
CA ILE A 118 1.06 7.69 9.24
C ILE A 118 0.77 7.20 7.82
N VAL A 119 -0.52 7.08 7.52
CA VAL A 119 -1.00 6.60 6.22
C VAL A 119 -1.58 7.77 5.44
N PRO A 120 -1.02 8.09 4.27
CA PRO A 120 -1.63 9.06 3.37
C PRO A 120 -2.99 8.63 2.85
N ASN A 121 -3.89 9.59 2.77
CA ASN A 121 -5.15 9.46 2.07
C ASN A 121 -5.16 10.46 0.89
N TYR A 122 -4.91 9.95 -0.30
CA TYR A 122 -4.79 10.73 -1.52
C TYR A 122 -6.12 10.95 -2.22
N SER A 123 -6.28 12.11 -2.84
CA SER A 123 -7.28 12.27 -3.89
C SER A 123 -6.89 11.41 -5.10
N ARG A 124 -7.80 10.52 -5.54
CA ARG A 124 -7.53 9.57 -6.63
C ARG A 124 -8.65 9.58 -7.66
N SER A 125 -8.31 9.25 -8.89
CA SER A 125 -9.30 8.92 -9.89
C SER A 125 -10.14 7.71 -9.43
N PHE A 126 -11.44 7.74 -9.68
CA PHE A 126 -12.31 6.63 -9.33
C PHE A 126 -11.99 5.33 -10.12
N GLN A 127 -11.20 5.39 -11.18
CA GLN A 127 -10.71 4.21 -11.91
C GLN A 127 -9.42 3.62 -11.34
N GLU A 128 -8.79 4.31 -10.39
CA GLU A 128 -7.56 3.90 -9.72
C GLU A 128 -7.81 3.23 -8.37
N GLY A 129 -6.75 2.65 -7.79
CA GLY A 129 -6.79 2.08 -6.45
C GLY A 129 -7.68 0.83 -6.33
N ASN A 130 -7.85 0.06 -7.41
CA ASN A 130 -8.74 -1.10 -7.42
C ASN A 130 -8.37 -2.14 -6.34
N THR A 131 -7.07 -2.43 -6.14
CA THR A 131 -6.62 -3.33 -5.07
C THR A 131 -6.98 -2.78 -3.69
N THR A 132 -6.79 -1.47 -3.48
CA THR A 132 -7.23 -0.78 -2.26
C THR A 132 -8.73 -0.91 -2.06
N ASN A 133 -9.52 -0.51 -3.08
CA ASN A 133 -10.97 -0.34 -2.97
C ASN A 133 -11.73 -1.67 -2.88
N HIS A 134 -11.23 -2.72 -3.53
CA HIS A 134 -11.96 -3.99 -3.62
C HIS A 134 -11.37 -5.10 -2.77
N PHE A 135 -10.13 -5.00 -2.31
CA PHE A 135 -9.51 -6.06 -1.53
C PHE A 135 -8.99 -5.59 -0.18
N VAL A 136 -7.98 -4.70 -0.17
CA VAL A 136 -7.24 -4.39 1.05
C VAL A 136 -8.07 -3.60 2.06
N TYR A 137 -8.72 -2.51 1.62
CA TYR A 137 -9.53 -1.69 2.52
C TYR A 137 -10.75 -2.45 3.07
N PRO A 138 -11.57 -3.15 2.24
CA PRO A 138 -12.69 -3.92 2.75
C PRO A 138 -12.29 -4.96 3.80
N LEU A 139 -11.23 -5.72 3.55
CA LEU A 139 -10.77 -6.76 4.49
C LEU A 139 -10.14 -6.19 5.76
N THR A 140 -9.33 -5.12 5.62
CA THR A 140 -8.78 -4.43 6.80
C THR A 140 -9.90 -3.84 7.64
N PHE A 141 -10.91 -3.24 7.02
CA PHE A 141 -12.11 -2.73 7.68
C PHE A 141 -12.84 -3.84 8.46
N TYR A 142 -13.04 -4.99 7.83
CA TYR A 142 -13.71 -6.15 8.45
C TYR A 142 -12.98 -6.60 9.73
N HIS A 143 -11.66 -6.77 9.67
CA HIS A 143 -10.86 -7.28 10.80
C HIS A 143 -10.65 -6.26 11.92
N THR A 144 -10.65 -4.96 11.61
CA THR A 144 -10.44 -3.91 12.60
C THR A 144 -11.74 -3.28 13.11
N ASN A 145 -12.88 -3.85 12.75
CA ASN A 145 -14.21 -3.30 13.05
C ASN A 145 -14.34 -1.83 12.60
N GLY A 146 -13.85 -1.52 11.40
CA GLY A 146 -13.89 -0.19 10.83
C GLY A 146 -12.79 0.76 11.28
N ASN A 147 -11.89 0.33 12.14
CA ASN A 147 -10.83 1.18 12.69
C ASN A 147 -9.52 1.04 11.87
N CYS A 148 -9.57 1.44 10.60
CA CYS A 148 -8.46 1.31 9.66
C CYS A 148 -8.36 2.51 8.71
N PRO A 149 -7.17 2.78 8.13
CA PRO A 149 -7.01 3.83 7.13
C PRO A 149 -7.77 3.49 5.83
N ARG A 150 -8.21 4.54 5.12
CA ARG A 150 -8.94 4.40 3.86
C ARG A 150 -8.07 3.84 2.73
N GLN A 151 -6.77 4.14 2.74
CA GLN A 151 -5.80 3.68 1.73
C GLN A 151 -4.65 2.90 2.38
N PRO A 152 -4.88 1.66 2.87
CA PRO A 152 -3.88 0.90 3.64
C PRO A 152 -2.58 0.58 2.87
N ILE A 153 -2.58 0.70 1.55
CA ILE A 153 -1.43 0.50 0.66
C ILE A 153 -1.12 1.80 -0.12
N ALA A 154 -1.04 2.91 0.59
CA ALA A 154 -0.81 4.23 -0.02
C ALA A 154 0.58 4.38 -0.64
N GLY A 155 1.58 3.66 -0.12
CA GLY A 155 2.96 3.62 -0.64
C GLY A 155 3.91 4.60 0.06
N ASP A 156 3.46 5.81 0.31
CA ASP A 156 4.27 6.85 0.99
C ASP A 156 3.83 6.96 2.44
N PHE A 157 4.64 6.51 3.37
CA PHE A 157 4.26 6.41 4.77
C PHE A 157 5.16 7.25 5.68
N GLY A 158 4.61 7.71 6.80
CA GLY A 158 5.42 8.19 7.93
C GLY A 158 5.52 7.11 9.01
N LEU A 159 6.70 6.91 9.57
CA LEU A 159 6.94 5.95 10.64
C LEU A 159 7.74 6.59 11.78
N SER A 160 7.32 6.39 13.02
CA SER A 160 8.13 6.76 14.19
C SER A 160 9.36 5.85 14.30
N ILE A 161 10.40 6.32 14.95
CA ILE A 161 11.56 5.47 15.24
C ILE A 161 11.20 4.27 16.14
N THR A 162 10.18 4.41 16.97
CA THR A 162 9.65 3.32 17.81
C THR A 162 9.10 2.19 16.97
N PHE A 163 8.30 2.52 15.95
CA PHE A 163 7.76 1.51 15.04
C PHE A 163 8.87 0.89 14.17
N ILE A 164 9.83 1.69 13.69
CA ILE A 164 10.99 1.19 12.93
C ILE A 164 11.80 0.20 13.78
N LYS A 165 12.10 0.53 15.03
CA LYS A 165 12.81 -0.36 15.95
C LYS A 165 12.07 -1.67 16.19
N PHE A 166 10.74 -1.62 16.32
CA PHE A 166 9.93 -2.83 16.39
C PHE A 166 10.09 -3.68 15.13
N LEU A 167 9.96 -3.09 13.94
CA LEU A 167 10.09 -3.81 12.65
C LEU A 167 11.47 -4.42 12.45
N VAL A 168 12.54 -3.69 12.78
CA VAL A 168 13.93 -4.16 12.62
C VAL A 168 14.26 -5.31 13.58
N ASN A 169 13.76 -5.27 14.82
CA ASN A 169 14.13 -6.22 15.87
C ASN A 169 13.16 -7.42 15.98
N SER A 170 12.01 -7.40 15.32
CA SER A 170 11.04 -8.48 15.41
C SER A 170 11.20 -9.51 14.28
N ALA A 171 10.83 -10.75 14.58
CA ALA A 171 10.80 -11.84 13.58
C ALA A 171 9.49 -11.82 12.73
N CYS A 172 8.88 -10.64 12.55
CA CYS A 172 7.59 -10.52 11.85
C CYS A 172 7.71 -10.59 10.31
N TRP A 173 8.92 -10.39 9.78
CA TRP A 173 9.16 -10.41 8.33
C TRP A 173 8.97 -11.80 7.74
N HIS A 174 8.25 -11.88 6.64
CA HIS A 174 8.03 -13.11 5.89
C HIS A 174 8.29 -12.89 4.39
N LYS A 175 8.43 -13.98 3.64
CA LYS A 175 8.84 -13.93 2.22
C LYS A 175 7.96 -13.06 1.31
N TYR A 176 6.69 -12.84 1.66
CA TYR A 176 5.76 -12.07 0.84
C TYR A 176 5.79 -10.55 1.09
N CYS A 177 6.47 -10.08 2.13
CA CYS A 177 6.60 -8.64 2.38
C CYS A 177 7.81 -7.99 1.72
N TYR A 178 8.65 -8.74 1.02
CA TYR A 178 9.83 -8.19 0.36
C TYR A 178 9.57 -7.58 -1.02
N GLY A 179 8.42 -7.84 -1.64
CA GLY A 179 7.95 -7.20 -2.87
C GLY A 179 6.95 -6.06 -2.61
N TYR A 180 5.92 -5.97 -3.45
CA TYR A 180 4.81 -5.00 -3.31
C TYR A 180 3.91 -5.29 -2.10
N GLY A 181 4.02 -6.47 -1.50
CA GLY A 181 3.31 -6.81 -0.26
C GLY A 181 3.76 -6.05 0.98
N ILE A 182 4.83 -5.25 0.89
CA ILE A 182 5.36 -4.46 2.00
C ILE A 182 4.36 -3.45 2.56
N ASP A 183 3.61 -2.78 1.68
CA ASP A 183 2.71 -1.70 2.11
C ASP A 183 1.62 -2.23 3.05
N ILE A 184 0.97 -3.34 2.69
CA ILE A 184 -0.04 -3.95 3.56
C ILE A 184 0.58 -4.61 4.80
N PHE A 185 1.79 -5.16 4.69
CA PHE A 185 2.52 -5.69 5.83
C PHE A 185 2.74 -4.61 6.89
N LEU A 186 3.26 -3.43 6.52
CA LEU A 186 3.48 -2.31 7.45
C LEU A 186 2.18 -1.87 8.12
N THR A 187 1.12 -1.72 7.32
CA THR A 187 -0.19 -1.31 7.84
C THR A 187 -0.75 -2.31 8.85
N LEU A 188 -0.73 -3.60 8.54
CA LEU A 188 -1.23 -4.62 9.46
C LEU A 188 -0.36 -4.75 10.70
N GLN A 189 0.97 -4.65 10.56
CA GLN A 189 1.87 -4.65 11.74
C GLN A 189 1.55 -3.48 12.68
N ALA A 190 1.30 -2.28 12.15
CA ALA A 190 0.94 -1.14 12.97
C ALA A 190 -0.42 -1.33 13.65
N LEU A 191 -1.45 -1.73 12.89
CA LEU A 191 -2.80 -1.89 13.40
C LEU A 191 -2.92 -3.01 14.46
N TYR A 192 -2.17 -4.09 14.28
CA TYR A 192 -2.30 -5.27 15.12
C TYR A 192 -1.33 -5.30 16.32
N ASN A 193 -0.36 -4.41 16.38
CA ASN A 193 0.58 -4.31 17.50
C ASN A 193 0.40 -3.03 18.31
N ASP A 194 -0.82 -2.49 18.32
CA ASP A 194 -1.26 -1.36 19.15
C ASP A 194 -0.45 -0.07 18.95
N PHE A 195 0.15 0.11 17.74
CA PHE A 195 0.78 1.36 17.36
C PHE A 195 -0.27 2.42 17.06
N ARG A 196 0.08 3.68 17.37
CA ARG A 196 -0.78 4.82 17.08
C ARG A 196 -0.76 5.14 15.58
N VAL A 197 -1.84 4.78 14.89
CA VAL A 197 -2.01 5.04 13.45
C VAL A 197 -2.75 6.36 13.23
N GLU A 198 -2.25 7.19 12.33
CA GLU A 198 -2.90 8.44 11.92
C GLU A 198 -3.05 8.45 10.39
N GLU A 199 -4.24 8.83 9.92
CA GLU A 199 -4.49 9.08 8.50
C GLU A 199 -4.38 10.59 8.22
N VAL A 200 -3.62 10.96 7.18
CA VAL A 200 -3.47 12.35 6.76
C VAL A 200 -3.87 12.53 5.31
N ASN A 201 -4.73 13.51 5.05
CA ASN A 201 -5.09 13.85 3.68
C ASN A 201 -3.94 14.55 3.00
N LEU A 202 -3.44 13.94 1.93
CA LEU A 202 -2.54 14.56 0.98
C LEU A 202 -3.30 14.91 -0.30
N ASP A 203 -2.68 15.72 -1.15
CA ASP A 203 -3.30 16.13 -2.40
C ASP A 203 -3.33 14.96 -3.42
N LYS A 204 -3.52 15.26 -4.70
CA LYS A 204 -3.47 14.28 -5.78
C LYS A 204 -2.10 13.61 -5.85
N LYS A 205 -2.07 12.27 -5.89
CA LYS A 205 -0.85 11.51 -6.16
C LYS A 205 -0.66 11.35 -7.66
N GLU A 206 0.47 11.82 -8.19
CA GLU A 206 0.88 11.62 -9.58
C GLU A 206 2.14 10.77 -9.61
N HIS A 207 2.06 9.65 -10.30
CA HIS A 207 3.13 8.65 -10.44
C HIS A 207 3.00 7.94 -11.79
N ASN A 208 4.00 7.14 -12.15
CA ASN A 208 3.96 6.35 -13.37
C ASN A 208 2.80 5.32 -13.35
N PRO A 209 2.06 5.14 -14.47
CA PRO A 209 0.95 4.19 -14.54
C PRO A 209 1.39 2.75 -14.25
N SER A 210 0.76 2.08 -13.28
CA SER A 210 1.06 0.70 -12.89
C SER A 210 0.17 -0.36 -13.56
N PHE A 211 -0.63 0.00 -14.55
CA PHE A 211 -1.65 -0.87 -15.14
C PHE A 211 -1.13 -2.21 -15.70
N GLY A 212 0.11 -2.25 -16.24
CA GLY A 212 0.70 -3.48 -16.77
C GLY A 212 1.13 -4.51 -15.72
N LYS A 213 1.21 -4.13 -14.45
CA LYS A 213 1.70 -4.98 -13.33
C LYS A 213 0.58 -5.40 -12.36
N MET A 214 -0.68 -5.10 -12.67
CA MET A 214 -1.79 -5.23 -11.70
C MET A 214 -1.96 -6.66 -11.19
N THR A 215 -1.84 -7.66 -12.05
CA THR A 215 -2.01 -9.08 -11.70
C THR A 215 -0.95 -9.56 -10.71
N ASP A 216 0.33 -9.35 -11.05
CA ASP A 216 1.45 -9.77 -10.20
C ASP A 216 1.45 -9.01 -8.87
N MET A 217 1.25 -7.69 -8.94
CA MET A 217 1.15 -6.84 -7.76
C MET A 217 0.00 -7.26 -6.85
N PHE A 218 -1.18 -7.61 -7.40
CA PHE A 218 -2.29 -8.11 -6.59
C PHE A 218 -1.93 -9.39 -5.85
N VAL A 219 -1.30 -10.36 -6.53
CA VAL A 219 -0.90 -11.63 -5.89
C VAL A 219 0.10 -11.40 -4.77
N GLU A 220 1.08 -10.50 -4.94
CA GLU A 220 2.04 -10.17 -3.89
C GLU A 220 1.36 -9.49 -2.69
N VAL A 221 0.50 -8.51 -2.93
CA VAL A 221 -0.26 -7.80 -1.88
C VAL A 221 -1.18 -8.76 -1.14
N ALA A 222 -1.95 -9.59 -1.85
CA ALA A 222 -2.86 -10.55 -1.25
C ALA A 222 -2.12 -11.65 -0.47
N SER A 223 -0.99 -12.15 -0.99
CA SER A 223 -0.15 -13.12 -0.27
C SER A 223 0.39 -12.54 1.03
N SER A 224 0.85 -11.29 0.99
CA SER A 224 1.34 -10.60 2.19
C SER A 224 0.22 -10.32 3.19
N TYR A 225 -0.97 -9.92 2.71
CA TYR A 225 -2.14 -9.73 3.55
C TYR A 225 -2.49 -11.03 4.30
N TYR A 226 -2.66 -12.13 3.58
CA TYR A 226 -3.04 -13.42 4.19
C TYR A 226 -1.97 -13.95 5.15
N GLU A 227 -0.70 -13.84 4.80
CA GLU A 227 0.39 -14.33 5.66
C GLU A 227 0.54 -13.50 6.93
N THR A 228 0.50 -12.17 6.81
CA THR A 228 0.55 -11.27 7.97
C THR A 228 -0.64 -11.53 8.90
N SER A 229 -1.85 -11.65 8.34
CA SER A 229 -3.07 -11.94 9.10
C SER A 229 -2.98 -13.29 9.80
N ARG A 230 -2.47 -14.34 9.13
CA ARG A 230 -2.24 -15.65 9.73
C ARG A 230 -1.33 -15.58 10.95
N ILE A 231 -0.16 -14.95 10.78
CA ILE A 231 0.85 -14.83 11.86
C ILE A 231 0.26 -14.07 13.06
N VAL A 232 -0.44 -12.98 12.80
CA VAL A 232 -1.04 -12.17 13.86
C VAL A 232 -2.19 -12.91 14.56
N PHE A 233 -3.07 -13.58 13.81
CA PHE A 233 -4.18 -14.32 14.40
C PHE A 233 -3.70 -15.53 15.24
N GLU A 234 -2.63 -16.19 14.82
CA GLU A 234 -2.02 -17.27 15.60
C GLU A 234 -1.40 -16.74 16.91
N SER A 235 -0.75 -15.57 16.88
CA SER A 235 -0.12 -14.98 18.07
C SER A 235 -1.12 -14.39 19.06
N LYS A 236 -2.27 -13.90 18.61
CA LYS A 236 -3.26 -13.18 19.44
C LYS A 236 -4.52 -13.99 19.79
N ARG A 237 -4.57 -15.29 19.50
CA ARG A 237 -5.74 -16.14 19.80
C ARG A 237 -6.23 -16.09 21.26
N ASN A 238 -5.41 -15.59 22.17
CA ASN A 238 -5.72 -15.57 23.61
C ASN A 238 -5.98 -14.16 24.18
N ASP A 239 -5.77 -13.05 23.43
CA ASP A 239 -5.71 -11.71 24.03
C ASP A 239 -6.93 -10.81 23.76
N GLY A 240 -7.93 -11.28 23.04
CA GLY A 240 -9.15 -10.51 22.77
C GLY A 240 -8.99 -9.40 21.73
N LEU A 241 -10.00 -8.54 21.62
CA LEU A 241 -10.14 -7.49 20.60
C LEU A 241 -8.89 -6.62 20.42
N PHE A 242 -8.47 -6.45 19.17
CA PHE A 242 -7.43 -5.49 18.76
C PHE A 242 -7.81 -4.07 19.20
N LYS A 243 -6.97 -3.46 20.04
CA LYS A 243 -7.11 -2.06 20.42
C LYS A 243 -6.35 -1.21 19.39
N THR A 244 -6.92 -1.00 18.25
CA THR A 244 -6.31 -0.10 17.27
C THR A 244 -6.48 1.34 17.73
N LEU A 245 -5.38 2.05 17.90
CA LEU A 245 -5.36 3.48 18.19
C LEU A 245 -5.32 4.25 16.87
N MET A 246 -6.48 4.44 16.24
CA MET A 246 -6.58 5.13 14.97
C MET A 246 -7.15 6.55 15.14
N LYS A 247 -6.47 7.52 14.53
CA LYS A 247 -7.02 8.86 14.29
C LYS A 247 -7.38 8.95 12.80
N PRO A 248 -8.67 8.87 12.43
CA PRO A 248 -9.11 8.93 11.05
C PRO A 248 -8.88 10.32 10.46
N GLY A 249 -8.52 10.35 9.18
CA GLY A 249 -8.54 11.57 8.37
C GLY A 249 -9.95 11.88 7.86
N HIS A 250 -10.09 13.00 7.17
CA HIS A 250 -11.30 13.25 6.38
C HIS A 250 -11.25 12.42 5.09
N PRO A 251 -12.38 11.92 4.57
CA PRO A 251 -12.40 11.21 3.30
C PRO A 251 -11.73 12.05 2.20
N ALA A 252 -10.76 11.45 1.49
CA ALA A 252 -10.18 12.11 0.34
C ALA A 252 -11.18 12.07 -0.83
N ALA A 253 -11.25 13.16 -1.58
CA ALA A 253 -12.18 13.27 -2.69
C ALA A 253 -11.75 12.33 -3.85
N LEU A 254 -12.68 11.53 -4.34
CA LEU A 254 -12.54 10.90 -5.64
C LEU A 254 -12.78 11.96 -6.75
N PHE A 255 -12.15 11.79 -7.88
CA PHE A 255 -12.37 12.65 -9.04
C PHE A 255 -12.54 11.83 -10.34
N SER A 256 -13.14 12.45 -11.35
CA SER A 256 -13.28 11.85 -12.67
C SER A 256 -11.92 11.77 -13.36
N PRO A 257 -11.57 10.63 -14.01
CA PRO A 257 -10.30 10.51 -14.71
C PRO A 257 -10.21 11.48 -15.89
N GLN A 258 -9.01 11.97 -16.17
CA GLN A 258 -8.75 12.75 -17.39
C GLN A 258 -8.73 11.85 -18.64
N ILE A 259 -8.32 10.59 -18.47
CA ILE A 259 -8.29 9.58 -19.53
C ILE A 259 -9.09 8.38 -19.04
N THR A 260 -10.17 8.04 -19.73
CA THR A 260 -10.99 6.88 -19.44
C THR A 260 -10.33 5.63 -20.03
N LEU A 261 -10.28 4.53 -19.26
CA LEU A 261 -9.85 3.23 -19.77
C LEU A 261 -10.69 2.82 -20.98
N SER A 262 -10.02 2.37 -22.03
CA SER A 262 -10.70 1.92 -23.24
C SER A 262 -11.47 0.61 -22.99
N GLN A 263 -12.53 0.39 -23.75
CA GLN A 263 -13.26 -0.89 -23.71
C GLN A 263 -12.36 -2.07 -24.08
N GLU A 264 -11.37 -1.86 -24.92
CA GLU A 264 -10.38 -2.88 -25.29
C GLU A 264 -9.52 -3.30 -24.08
N GLU A 265 -9.06 -2.36 -23.27
CA GLU A 265 -8.28 -2.64 -22.06
C GLU A 265 -9.12 -3.37 -21.01
N ILE A 266 -10.39 -3.00 -20.86
CA ILE A 266 -11.33 -3.70 -19.97
C ILE A 266 -11.55 -5.14 -20.46
N LEU A 267 -11.74 -5.33 -21.76
CA LEU A 267 -11.93 -6.64 -22.37
C LEU A 267 -10.70 -7.54 -22.22
N LYS A 268 -9.50 -7.01 -22.40
CA LYS A 268 -8.23 -7.75 -22.17
C LYS A 268 -8.19 -8.33 -20.75
N ARG A 269 -8.61 -7.57 -19.74
CA ARG A 269 -8.68 -8.04 -18.35
C ARG A 269 -9.72 -9.13 -18.14
N LYS A 270 -10.85 -9.04 -18.82
CA LYS A 270 -11.88 -10.10 -18.78
C LYS A 270 -11.36 -11.41 -19.38
N VAL A 271 -10.64 -11.34 -20.50
CA VAL A 271 -9.99 -12.50 -21.11
C VAL A 271 -8.92 -13.11 -20.20
N GLU A 272 -8.11 -12.28 -19.55
CA GLU A 272 -7.11 -12.73 -18.58
C GLU A 272 -7.76 -13.43 -17.39
N ALA A 273 -8.80 -12.84 -16.80
CA ALA A 273 -9.56 -13.43 -15.69
C ALA A 273 -10.10 -14.82 -16.04
N ASN A 274 -10.74 -14.95 -17.21
CA ASN A 274 -11.28 -16.23 -17.68
C ASN A 274 -10.17 -17.27 -17.95
N ARG A 275 -9.00 -16.84 -18.43
CA ARG A 275 -7.85 -17.72 -18.62
C ARG A 275 -7.34 -18.26 -17.28
N VAL A 276 -7.25 -17.42 -16.26
CA VAL A 276 -6.80 -17.82 -14.91
C VAL A 276 -7.82 -18.72 -14.24
N LEU A 277 -9.13 -18.45 -14.38
CA LEU A 277 -10.20 -19.33 -13.89
C LEU A 277 -10.14 -20.78 -14.44
N LEU A 278 -9.58 -20.93 -15.63
CA LEU A 278 -9.44 -22.26 -16.28
C LEU A 278 -8.22 -23.02 -15.77
N SER A 279 -7.26 -22.36 -15.14
CA SER A 279 -5.98 -22.97 -14.70
C SER A 279 -5.93 -23.32 -13.22
N GLU A 280 -6.87 -22.82 -12.39
CA GLU A 280 -6.87 -23.02 -10.94
C GLU A 280 -8.18 -23.71 -10.49
N GLU A 281 -8.12 -24.53 -9.44
CA GLU A 281 -9.32 -25.05 -8.78
C GLU A 281 -9.99 -23.94 -7.97
N PRO A 282 -11.23 -23.53 -8.33
CA PRO A 282 -11.90 -22.43 -7.66
C PRO A 282 -12.38 -22.82 -6.26
N ILE A 283 -12.06 -22.00 -5.26
CA ILE A 283 -12.62 -22.14 -3.90
C ILE A 283 -14.12 -21.88 -3.90
N VAL A 284 -14.57 -20.94 -4.74
CA VAL A 284 -15.98 -20.62 -4.95
C VAL A 284 -16.37 -20.99 -6.38
N LYS A 285 -17.36 -21.86 -6.54
CA LYS A 285 -17.85 -22.25 -7.87
C LYS A 285 -18.78 -21.16 -8.41
N ILE A 286 -18.26 -20.28 -9.22
CA ILE A 286 -19.03 -19.28 -9.98
C ILE A 286 -19.01 -19.67 -11.45
N GLY A 287 -20.15 -19.51 -12.15
CA GLY A 287 -20.23 -19.74 -13.59
C GLY A 287 -19.33 -18.79 -14.39
N ARG A 288 -19.02 -19.16 -15.62
CA ARG A 288 -18.26 -18.29 -16.55
C ARG A 288 -19.09 -17.04 -16.89
N ASP A 289 -18.41 -15.93 -17.12
CA ASP A 289 -18.99 -14.64 -17.53
C ASP A 289 -19.98 -13.99 -16.55
N ILE A 290 -19.95 -14.37 -15.26
CA ILE A 290 -20.77 -13.72 -14.25
C ILE A 290 -20.16 -12.36 -13.88
N ALA A 291 -21.02 -11.34 -13.86
CA ALA A 291 -20.70 -10.05 -13.26
C ALA A 291 -20.53 -10.21 -11.75
N ILE A 292 -19.41 -9.77 -11.20
CA ILE A 292 -19.14 -9.84 -9.76
C ILE A 292 -19.49 -8.48 -9.12
N ASN A 293 -20.75 -8.35 -8.76
CA ASN A 293 -21.27 -7.19 -8.02
C ASN A 293 -20.73 -7.16 -6.56
N PRO A 294 -20.98 -6.09 -5.77
CA PRO A 294 -20.49 -6.01 -4.39
C PRO A 294 -20.91 -7.16 -3.49
N SER A 295 -22.14 -7.69 -3.62
CA SER A 295 -22.64 -8.78 -2.77
C SER A 295 -21.90 -10.09 -3.03
N ILE A 296 -21.81 -10.50 -4.29
CA ILE A 296 -21.05 -11.71 -4.69
C ILE A 296 -19.58 -11.57 -4.30
N TRP A 297 -19.02 -10.36 -4.45
CA TRP A 297 -17.63 -10.11 -4.10
C TRP A 297 -17.37 -10.27 -2.60
N VAL A 298 -18.24 -9.74 -1.76
CA VAL A 298 -18.12 -9.88 -0.30
C VAL A 298 -18.22 -11.33 0.13
N ASP A 299 -19.11 -12.13 -0.46
CA ASP A 299 -19.19 -13.56 -0.18
C ASP A 299 -17.89 -14.29 -0.54
N ILE A 300 -17.27 -13.93 -1.68
CA ILE A 300 -15.97 -14.46 -2.11
C ILE A 300 -14.87 -14.06 -1.12
N LEU A 301 -14.81 -12.80 -0.71
CA LEU A 301 -13.83 -12.33 0.28
C LEU A 301 -13.94 -13.14 1.58
N LEU A 302 -15.15 -13.25 2.14
CA LEU A 302 -15.38 -13.93 3.41
C LEU A 302 -15.09 -15.44 3.32
N GLU A 303 -15.35 -16.07 2.18
CA GLU A 303 -15.01 -17.49 2.00
C GLU A 303 -13.50 -17.72 1.93
N HIS A 304 -12.73 -16.79 1.34
CA HIS A 304 -11.26 -16.86 1.35
C HIS A 304 -10.69 -16.55 2.74
N GLU A 305 -11.28 -15.61 3.48
CA GLU A 305 -10.88 -15.29 4.86
C GLU A 305 -10.94 -16.53 5.78
N LYS A 306 -11.97 -17.35 5.64
CA LYS A 306 -12.10 -18.61 6.41
C LYS A 306 -10.97 -19.61 6.14
N ARG A 307 -10.21 -19.43 5.05
CA ARG A 307 -9.12 -20.33 4.64
C ARG A 307 -7.73 -19.87 5.09
N ILE A 308 -7.64 -18.72 5.74
CA ILE A 308 -6.37 -18.24 6.31
C ILE A 308 -5.84 -19.27 7.31
N GLY A 309 -4.58 -19.66 7.14
CA GLY A 309 -3.93 -20.69 7.94
C GLY A 309 -4.26 -22.13 7.54
N GLN A 310 -5.26 -22.38 6.69
CA GLN A 310 -5.58 -23.69 6.15
C GLN A 310 -4.93 -23.96 4.79
N ILE A 311 -4.71 -22.91 4.01
CA ILE A 311 -4.10 -22.93 2.68
C ILE A 311 -2.88 -22.01 2.70
N ASP A 312 -1.82 -22.38 1.97
CA ASP A 312 -0.66 -21.49 1.75
C ASP A 312 -1.11 -20.12 1.22
N SER A 313 -0.57 -19.05 1.79
CA SER A 313 -1.02 -17.68 1.55
C SER A 313 -0.92 -17.26 0.08
N GLN A 314 0.09 -17.74 -0.66
CA GLN A 314 0.21 -17.47 -2.09
C GLN A 314 -0.80 -18.28 -2.93
N LYS A 315 -1.06 -19.52 -2.56
CA LYS A 315 -2.11 -20.32 -3.20
C LYS A 315 -3.48 -19.68 -2.98
N LEU A 316 -3.74 -19.18 -1.77
CA LEU A 316 -4.97 -18.47 -1.46
C LEU A 316 -5.09 -17.16 -2.27
N ALA A 317 -3.99 -16.40 -2.41
CA ALA A 317 -3.95 -15.20 -3.23
C ALA A 317 -4.19 -15.48 -4.73
N LYS A 318 -3.62 -16.57 -5.25
CA LYS A 318 -3.84 -17.00 -6.63
C LYS A 318 -5.28 -17.48 -6.86
N SER A 319 -5.89 -18.15 -5.90
CA SER A 319 -7.27 -18.63 -6.04
C SER A 319 -8.31 -17.50 -6.05
N ILE A 320 -8.07 -16.36 -5.40
CA ILE A 320 -8.97 -15.20 -5.44
C ILE A 320 -8.73 -14.30 -6.64
N LEU A 321 -7.54 -14.33 -7.26
CA LEU A 321 -7.15 -13.44 -8.36
C LEU A 321 -8.18 -13.39 -9.50
N PRO A 322 -8.69 -14.49 -10.06
CA PRO A 322 -9.62 -14.43 -11.18
C PRO A 322 -10.92 -13.70 -10.81
N TYR A 323 -11.39 -13.88 -9.60
CA TYR A 323 -12.59 -13.18 -9.11
C TYR A 323 -12.34 -11.70 -8.89
N TYR A 324 -11.15 -11.34 -8.38
CA TYR A 324 -10.72 -9.95 -8.28
C TYR A 324 -10.68 -9.27 -9.65
N LEU A 325 -10.12 -9.92 -10.66
CA LEU A 325 -10.07 -9.38 -12.03
C LEU A 325 -11.49 -9.16 -12.58
N LEU A 326 -12.40 -10.14 -12.41
CA LEU A 326 -13.81 -10.00 -12.82
C LEU A 326 -14.54 -8.90 -12.03
N ARG A 327 -14.25 -8.76 -10.73
CA ARG A 327 -14.79 -7.67 -9.90
C ARG A 327 -14.36 -6.30 -10.41
N VAL A 328 -13.08 -6.15 -10.75
CA VAL A 328 -12.54 -4.90 -11.32
C VAL A 328 -13.17 -4.61 -12.69
N VAL A 329 -13.35 -5.63 -13.53
CA VAL A 329 -14.03 -5.49 -14.83
C VAL A 329 -15.47 -5.02 -14.63
N ASP A 330 -16.24 -5.68 -13.77
CA ASP A 330 -17.62 -5.28 -13.46
C ASP A 330 -17.70 -3.83 -12.97
N TYR A 331 -16.84 -3.46 -12.04
CA TYR A 331 -16.75 -2.10 -11.54
C TYR A 331 -16.45 -1.08 -12.65
N LEU A 332 -15.39 -1.32 -13.45
CA LEU A 332 -14.96 -0.40 -14.51
C LEU A 332 -15.96 -0.28 -15.68
N GLN A 333 -16.76 -1.32 -15.94
CA GLN A 333 -17.81 -1.29 -16.96
C GLN A 333 -19.04 -0.48 -16.53
N ASN A 334 -19.33 -0.48 -15.23
CA ASN A 334 -20.54 0.15 -14.68
C ASN A 334 -20.28 1.54 -14.09
N ILE A 335 -19.02 1.90 -13.80
CA ILE A 335 -18.70 3.18 -13.19
C ILE A 335 -18.96 4.34 -14.16
N SER A 336 -19.83 5.24 -13.75
CA SER A 336 -20.25 6.40 -14.54
C SER A 336 -19.81 7.75 -13.94
N ASN A 337 -19.60 7.80 -12.63
CA ASN A 337 -19.27 9.03 -11.90
C ASN A 337 -18.75 8.72 -10.49
N VAL A 338 -18.28 9.77 -9.80
CA VAL A 338 -17.76 9.71 -8.43
C VAL A 338 -18.77 9.09 -7.47
N LYS A 339 -20.04 9.51 -7.53
CA LYS A 339 -21.08 9.03 -6.62
C LYS A 339 -21.33 7.52 -6.77
N TYR A 340 -21.28 7.00 -8.00
CA TYR A 340 -21.38 5.56 -8.22
C TYR A 340 -20.19 4.82 -7.58
N ALA A 341 -18.98 5.37 -7.72
CA ALA A 341 -17.78 4.78 -7.14
C ALA A 341 -17.86 4.72 -5.61
N GLU A 342 -18.26 5.82 -4.98
CA GLU A 342 -18.44 5.90 -3.53
C GLU A 342 -19.51 4.90 -3.06
N ASN A 343 -20.70 4.91 -3.66
CA ASN A 343 -21.79 3.99 -3.31
C ASN A 343 -21.37 2.52 -3.46
N ASN A 344 -20.57 2.19 -4.47
CA ASN A 344 -20.12 0.83 -4.73
C ASN A 344 -19.13 0.32 -3.65
N ILE A 345 -18.28 1.21 -3.12
CA ILE A 345 -17.39 0.91 -2.01
C ILE A 345 -18.19 0.81 -0.70
N ASP A 346 -19.10 1.76 -0.47
CA ASP A 346 -19.94 1.80 0.73
C ASP A 346 -20.84 0.57 0.84
N GLU A 347 -21.36 0.08 -0.27
CA GLU A 347 -22.14 -1.18 -0.32
C GLU A 347 -21.30 -2.38 0.13
N GLN A 348 -20.04 -2.51 -0.34
CA GLN A 348 -19.15 -3.57 0.12
C GLN A 348 -18.92 -3.47 1.65
N ILE A 349 -18.69 -2.27 2.15
CA ILE A 349 -18.46 -2.02 3.58
C ILE A 349 -19.71 -2.32 4.40
N ALA A 350 -20.89 -1.94 3.94
CA ALA A 350 -22.16 -2.24 4.63
C ALA A 350 -22.42 -3.75 4.70
N LEU A 351 -22.16 -4.48 3.61
CA LEU A 351 -22.29 -5.95 3.57
C LEU A 351 -21.29 -6.63 4.50
N LEU A 352 -20.04 -6.19 4.54
CA LEU A 352 -19.04 -6.72 5.47
C LEU A 352 -19.44 -6.43 6.92
N ARG A 353 -19.90 -5.21 7.21
CA ARG A 353 -20.38 -4.83 8.56
C ARG A 353 -21.52 -5.71 9.04
N ALA A 354 -22.45 -6.08 8.16
CA ALA A 354 -23.54 -7.00 8.49
C ALA A 354 -23.05 -8.43 8.86
N ASN A 355 -21.84 -8.80 8.46
CA ASN A 355 -21.19 -10.08 8.77
C ASN A 355 -20.21 -10.01 9.96
N MET A 356 -20.00 -8.85 10.56
CA MET A 356 -19.26 -8.70 11.82
C MET A 356 -20.16 -9.20 12.97
N LYS A 357 -19.66 -10.14 13.76
CA LYS A 357 -20.35 -10.68 14.93
C LYS A 357 -19.80 -10.08 16.21
#